data_5a0bcdd14d6e095e645c9e78a470d32d
#
_entry.id   5a0bcdd14d6e095e645c9e78a470d32d
#
_cell.length_a   1.000
_cell.length_b   1.000
_cell.length_c   1.000
_cell.angle_alpha   90.00
_cell.angle_beta   90.00
_cell.angle_gamma   90.00
#
_symmetry.space_group_name_H-M   'P 1'
#
loop_
_entity.id
_entity.type
_entity.pdbx_description
1 polymer ?
#
loop_
_entity_poly.entity_id
_entity_poly.type
_entity_poly.pdbx_seq_one_letter_code
_entity_poly.pdbx_strand_id
1 'polypeptide(L)'
;MKRKWLLLLIIISSINSFAKETYTKEEKQYLKQIEKGDKDSLLKLSDYYFRNRKFEESEKLLLKYEKENNSLENSGEIKEKIILFYRYWRDSIERSVLKVNIEKTKELEEKIIERYNDLIKSGDIKALNDLGEFYIWIKQDEKGNKLLKEAADKGYKPAQETLERKSKDNSFGEQKLQEYQNNYKETGDIRILRTLASFYVSLKKYDLAEKTYLQLIELENYQPDYASLAQMYDYKTQNYENAIKYYKLAIEKISNKTQKFDARDYWVRIGDMYFLQNNFVEAEKAYKNSMAFKHPTDGKTYERNMLIEIYKSQGRTEEMKKLEKQNKSWWNN
;
A
#
# COMPACT_ATOMS: atom_id res chain seq x y z
N MET A 1 36.52 25.55 -13.21
CA MET A 1 36.82 24.13 -13.06
C MET A 1 37.05 23.71 -11.60
N LYS A 2 37.78 24.39 -10.75
CA LYS A 2 38.11 23.97 -9.36
C LYS A 2 36.89 23.87 -8.38
N ARG A 3 35.83 24.66 -8.55
CA ARG A 3 34.63 24.59 -7.65
C ARG A 3 33.73 23.37 -7.88
N LYS A 4 33.71 22.79 -9.10
CA LYS A 4 32.94 21.55 -9.36
C LYS A 4 33.58 20.31 -8.72
N TRP A 5 34.91 20.29 -8.61
CA TRP A 5 35.63 19.18 -7.95
C TRP A 5 35.47 19.17 -6.42
N LEU A 6 35.30 20.36 -5.81
CA LEU A 6 35.09 20.45 -4.36
C LEU A 6 33.72 19.89 -3.94
N LEU A 7 32.67 20.09 -4.75
CA LEU A 7 31.33 19.51 -4.50
C LEU A 7 31.32 17.99 -4.70
N LEU A 8 32.09 17.46 -5.66
CA LEU A 8 32.21 16.00 -5.84
C LEU A 8 32.92 15.35 -4.64
N LEU A 9 33.98 15.99 -4.14
CA LEU A 9 34.71 15.53 -2.94
C LEU A 9 33.88 15.62 -1.66
N ILE A 10 32.97 16.59 -1.51
CA ILE A 10 32.08 16.72 -0.36
C ILE A 10 31.02 15.62 -0.39
N ILE A 11 30.50 15.24 -1.56
CA ILE A 11 29.54 14.14 -1.69
C ILE A 11 30.23 12.79 -1.43
N ILE A 12 31.44 12.59 -1.92
CA ILE A 12 32.23 11.37 -1.64
C ILE A 12 32.64 11.33 -0.15
N SER A 13 32.94 12.47 0.50
CA SER A 13 33.27 12.52 1.94
C SER A 13 32.07 12.34 2.82
N SER A 14 30.87 12.78 2.46
CA SER A 14 29.64 12.52 3.21
C SER A 14 29.17 11.06 3.08
N ILE A 15 29.50 10.39 1.98
CA ILE A 15 29.30 8.93 1.81
C ILE A 15 30.33 8.15 2.65
N ASN A 16 31.54 8.67 2.82
CA ASN A 16 32.60 7.99 3.58
C ASN A 16 32.53 8.16 5.11
N SER A 17 31.61 8.97 5.64
CA SER A 17 31.48 9.18 7.11
C SER A 17 30.56 8.19 7.81
N PHE A 18 29.82 7.34 7.08
CA PHE A 18 29.08 6.22 7.64
C PHE A 18 29.82 4.91 7.37
N ALA A 19 30.15 4.20 8.44
CA ALA A 19 30.73 2.86 8.56
C ALA A 19 31.25 2.24 7.25
N LYS A 20 32.50 1.76 7.16
CA LYS A 20 33.10 1.03 6.05
C LYS A 20 32.11 0.12 5.31
N GLU A 21 31.23 0.67 4.47
CA GLU A 21 30.47 -0.11 3.52
C GLU A 21 31.44 -0.62 2.46
N THR A 22 31.62 -1.93 2.43
CA THR A 22 32.41 -2.58 1.37
C THR A 22 31.55 -2.55 0.11
N TYR A 23 31.78 -1.54 -0.75
CA TYR A 23 31.17 -1.48 -2.08
C TYR A 23 31.40 -2.78 -2.85
N THR A 24 30.37 -3.27 -3.51
CA THR A 24 30.49 -4.39 -4.42
C THR A 24 31.40 -4.03 -5.60
N LYS A 25 31.84 -5.05 -6.35
CA LYS A 25 32.64 -4.83 -7.55
C LYS A 25 31.90 -3.98 -8.59
N GLU A 26 30.60 -4.19 -8.71
CA GLU A 26 29.71 -3.47 -9.65
C GLU A 26 29.53 -2.01 -9.23
N GLU A 27 29.27 -1.73 -7.95
CA GLU A 27 29.20 -0.34 -7.42
C GLU A 27 30.50 0.41 -7.70
N LYS A 28 31.65 -0.17 -7.41
CA LYS A 28 32.97 0.44 -7.68
C LYS A 28 33.17 0.77 -9.15
N GLN A 29 32.70 -0.08 -10.04
CA GLN A 29 32.80 0.14 -11.49
C GLN A 29 31.97 1.36 -11.90
N TYR A 30 30.70 1.47 -11.49
CA TYR A 30 29.86 2.61 -11.84
C TYR A 30 30.38 3.91 -11.22
N LEU A 31 30.82 3.89 -9.96
CA LEU A 31 31.40 5.07 -9.31
C LEU A 31 32.62 5.61 -10.08
N LYS A 32 33.50 4.71 -10.53
CA LYS A 32 34.68 5.08 -11.34
C LYS A 32 34.31 5.67 -12.71
N GLN A 33 33.20 5.20 -13.31
CA GLN A 33 32.70 5.75 -14.58
C GLN A 33 32.09 7.15 -14.39
N ILE A 34 31.32 7.33 -13.30
CA ILE A 34 30.75 8.64 -12.90
C ILE A 34 31.88 9.66 -12.65
N GLU A 35 32.96 9.27 -11.99
CA GLU A 35 34.15 10.13 -11.77
C GLU A 35 34.80 10.58 -13.08
N LYS A 36 34.72 9.76 -14.13
CA LYS A 36 35.22 10.08 -15.49
C LYS A 36 34.22 10.92 -16.29
N GLY A 37 33.08 11.30 -15.74
CA GLY A 37 32.07 12.12 -16.38
C GLY A 37 31.02 11.37 -17.18
N ASP A 38 30.96 10.01 -17.05
CA ASP A 38 29.90 9.19 -17.66
C ASP A 38 28.60 9.38 -16.89
N LYS A 39 27.70 10.22 -17.45
CA LYS A 39 26.40 10.53 -16.85
C LYS A 39 25.44 9.33 -16.87
N ASP A 40 25.51 8.46 -17.88
CA ASP A 40 24.65 7.30 -17.98
C ASP A 40 24.92 6.29 -16.86
N SER A 41 26.13 6.28 -16.32
CA SER A 41 26.47 5.49 -15.15
C SER A 41 25.73 5.92 -13.87
N LEU A 42 25.19 7.16 -13.80
CA LEU A 42 24.30 7.56 -12.72
C LEU A 42 22.98 6.75 -12.75
N LEU A 43 22.40 6.58 -13.94
CA LEU A 43 21.22 5.74 -14.11
C LEU A 43 21.50 4.27 -13.81
N LYS A 44 22.60 3.73 -14.31
CA LYS A 44 22.99 2.33 -14.08
C LYS A 44 23.21 2.05 -12.59
N LEU A 45 23.86 2.96 -11.87
CA LEU A 45 24.05 2.81 -10.42
C LEU A 45 22.74 3.01 -9.65
N SER A 46 21.87 3.93 -10.09
CA SER A 46 20.54 4.08 -9.53
C SER A 46 19.72 2.81 -9.70
N ASP A 47 19.69 2.21 -10.90
CA ASP A 47 18.99 0.95 -11.16
C ASP A 47 19.58 -0.22 -10.35
N TYR A 48 20.89 -0.22 -10.11
CA TYR A 48 21.55 -1.18 -9.23
C TYR A 48 21.06 -1.03 -7.79
N TYR A 49 21.06 0.19 -7.24
CA TYR A 49 20.55 0.45 -5.89
C TYR A 49 19.07 0.14 -5.76
N PHE A 50 18.27 0.48 -6.75
CA PHE A 50 16.85 0.15 -6.79
C PHE A 50 16.61 -1.37 -6.70
N ARG A 51 17.30 -2.19 -7.49
CA ARG A 51 17.20 -3.66 -7.44
C ARG A 51 17.63 -4.24 -6.09
N ASN A 52 18.56 -3.57 -5.39
CA ASN A 52 19.04 -3.94 -4.06
C ASN A 52 18.23 -3.27 -2.93
N ARG A 53 17.09 -2.65 -3.25
CA ARG A 53 16.19 -1.96 -2.30
C ARG A 53 16.84 -0.82 -1.51
N LYS A 54 17.93 -0.25 -2.01
CA LYS A 54 18.55 0.97 -1.50
C LYS A 54 17.87 2.18 -2.18
N PHE A 55 16.62 2.46 -1.80
CA PHE A 55 15.77 3.40 -2.52
C PHE A 55 16.23 4.85 -2.36
N GLU A 56 16.67 5.25 -1.16
CA GLU A 56 17.15 6.60 -0.90
C GLU A 56 18.41 6.93 -1.69
N GLU A 57 19.33 6.00 -1.82
CA GLU A 57 20.55 6.13 -2.63
C GLU A 57 20.21 6.18 -4.12
N SER A 58 19.28 5.36 -4.55
CA SER A 58 18.76 5.36 -5.92
C SER A 58 18.11 6.70 -6.27
N GLU A 59 17.24 7.24 -5.39
CA GLU A 59 16.60 8.55 -5.56
C GLU A 59 17.62 9.67 -5.76
N LYS A 60 18.65 9.74 -4.91
CA LYS A 60 19.70 10.76 -5.02
C LYS A 60 20.38 10.77 -6.39
N LEU A 61 20.63 9.58 -6.94
CA LEU A 61 21.27 9.46 -8.26
C LEU A 61 20.33 9.84 -9.39
N LEU A 62 19.04 9.45 -9.32
CA LEU A 62 18.03 9.83 -10.29
C LEU A 62 17.83 11.34 -10.36
N LEU A 63 17.69 12.00 -9.20
CA LEU A 63 17.53 13.45 -9.13
C LEU A 63 18.80 14.19 -9.62
N LYS A 64 19.98 13.63 -9.37
CA LYS A 64 21.23 14.16 -9.91
C LYS A 64 21.28 14.02 -11.44
N TYR A 65 20.91 12.86 -11.96
CA TYR A 65 20.84 12.62 -13.40
C TYR A 65 19.85 13.58 -14.08
N GLU A 66 18.65 13.76 -13.52
CA GLU A 66 17.67 14.74 -14.00
C GLU A 66 18.27 16.14 -14.09
N LYS A 67 18.92 16.60 -13.02
CA LYS A 67 19.54 17.94 -12.97
C LYS A 67 20.65 18.13 -14.00
N GLU A 68 21.42 17.08 -14.29
CA GLU A 68 22.55 17.15 -15.24
C GLU A 68 22.11 16.96 -16.70
N ASN A 69 20.92 16.42 -16.95
CA ASN A 69 20.40 16.10 -18.28
C ASN A 69 19.06 16.77 -18.61
N ASN A 70 18.68 17.82 -17.88
CA ASN A 70 17.44 18.56 -18.07
C ASN A 70 17.52 19.47 -19.34
N SER A 71 17.75 18.86 -20.51
CA SER A 71 17.51 19.51 -21.81
C SER A 71 16.01 19.37 -22.14
N LEU A 72 15.42 20.38 -22.78
CA LEU A 72 13.98 20.41 -23.11
C LEU A 72 13.47 19.16 -23.85
N GLU A 73 14.32 18.51 -24.64
CA GLU A 73 13.95 17.33 -25.44
C GLU A 73 13.76 16.04 -24.64
N ASN A 74 14.46 15.86 -23.51
CA ASN A 74 14.44 14.62 -22.74
C ASN A 74 13.79 14.77 -21.34
N SER A 75 13.33 15.96 -20.99
CA SER A 75 12.81 16.22 -19.64
C SER A 75 11.56 15.39 -19.29
N GLY A 76 10.70 15.11 -20.28
CA GLY A 76 9.49 14.31 -20.09
C GLY A 76 9.79 12.85 -19.74
N GLU A 77 10.69 12.22 -20.51
CA GLU A 77 11.09 10.82 -20.31
C GLU A 77 11.74 10.59 -18.93
N ILE A 78 12.61 11.52 -18.53
CA ILE A 78 13.26 11.46 -17.21
C ILE A 78 12.23 11.59 -16.09
N LYS A 79 11.26 12.49 -16.21
CA LYS A 79 10.18 12.68 -15.23
C LYS A 79 9.32 11.43 -15.13
N GLU A 80 8.92 10.82 -16.26
CA GLU A 80 8.19 9.55 -16.26
C GLU A 80 8.97 8.43 -15.56
N LYS A 81 10.27 8.32 -15.81
CA LYS A 81 11.13 7.32 -15.16
C LYS A 81 11.18 7.52 -13.63
N ILE A 82 11.24 8.76 -13.17
CA ILE A 82 11.21 9.09 -11.74
C ILE A 82 9.84 8.77 -11.12
N ILE A 83 8.75 9.03 -11.83
CA ILE A 83 7.39 8.65 -11.40
C ILE A 83 7.29 7.14 -11.23
N LEU A 84 7.76 6.35 -12.20
CA LEU A 84 7.76 4.89 -12.12
C LEU A 84 8.59 4.39 -10.93
N PHE A 85 9.74 5.01 -10.67
CA PHE A 85 10.56 4.70 -9.51
C PHE A 85 9.80 4.94 -8.19
N TYR A 86 9.16 6.11 -8.02
CA TYR A 86 8.39 6.40 -6.80
C TYR A 86 7.17 5.49 -6.64
N ARG A 87 6.47 5.16 -7.74
CA ARG A 87 5.34 4.22 -7.72
C ARG A 87 5.79 2.84 -7.22
N TYR A 88 6.91 2.33 -7.75
CA TYR A 88 7.43 1.04 -7.33
C TYR A 88 7.90 1.07 -5.87
N TRP A 89 8.58 2.12 -5.43
CA TRP A 89 9.01 2.28 -4.04
C TRP A 89 7.81 2.31 -3.09
N ARG A 90 6.79 3.09 -3.40
CA ARG A 90 5.52 3.11 -2.67
C ARG A 90 4.90 1.71 -2.59
N ASP A 91 4.80 1.00 -3.72
CA ASP A 91 4.25 -0.36 -3.76
C ASP A 91 5.07 -1.34 -2.92
N SER A 92 6.38 -1.19 -2.89
CA SER A 92 7.25 -2.04 -2.09
C SER A 92 7.00 -1.85 -0.60
N ILE A 93 6.67 -0.61 -0.17
CA ILE A 93 6.28 -0.31 1.21
C ILE A 93 4.92 -0.93 1.51
N GLU A 94 3.95 -0.75 0.63
CA GLU A 94 2.58 -1.26 0.81
C GLU A 94 2.51 -2.79 0.84
N ARG A 95 3.38 -3.46 0.05
CA ARG A 95 3.53 -4.93 0.05
C ARG A 95 4.43 -5.44 1.18
N SER A 96 5.16 -4.57 1.86
CA SER A 96 5.94 -4.99 3.01
C SER A 96 5.00 -5.51 4.09
N VAL A 97 5.39 -6.62 4.69
CA VAL A 97 4.64 -7.27 5.78
C VAL A 97 4.36 -6.28 6.93
N LEU A 98 5.12 -5.21 7.01
CA LEU A 98 5.09 -4.28 8.13
C LEU A 98 4.23 -3.03 7.91
N LYS A 99 3.74 -2.72 6.70
CA LYS A 99 2.96 -1.48 6.39
C LYS A 99 3.38 -0.22 7.21
N VAL A 100 4.63 -0.18 7.65
CA VAL A 100 5.09 0.61 8.81
C VAL A 100 5.34 2.07 8.46
N ASN A 101 5.23 2.47 7.18
CA ASN A 101 5.61 3.82 6.81
C ASN A 101 4.52 4.55 6.01
N ILE A 102 3.37 4.78 6.69
CA ILE A 102 2.27 5.59 6.14
C ILE A 102 2.77 6.98 5.75
N GLU A 103 3.65 7.56 6.54
CA GLU A 103 4.22 8.89 6.30
C GLU A 103 5.07 8.89 5.03
N LYS A 104 5.95 7.87 4.87
CA LYS A 104 6.74 7.71 3.64
C LYS A 104 5.87 7.41 2.42
N THR A 105 4.82 6.63 2.58
CA THR A 105 3.85 6.36 1.51
C THR A 105 3.19 7.65 1.03
N LYS A 106 2.73 8.51 1.95
CA LYS A 106 2.15 9.82 1.62
C LYS A 106 3.17 10.76 0.97
N GLU A 107 4.39 10.82 1.49
CA GLU A 107 5.49 11.59 0.88
C GLU A 107 5.72 11.17 -0.58
N LEU A 108 5.75 9.87 -0.85
CA LEU A 108 5.93 9.35 -2.20
C LEU A 108 4.73 9.64 -3.11
N GLU A 109 3.50 9.57 -2.60
CA GLU A 109 2.29 9.96 -3.33
C GLU A 109 2.34 11.45 -3.72
N GLU A 110 2.74 12.32 -2.82
CA GLU A 110 2.90 13.75 -3.09
C GLU A 110 3.97 14.01 -4.18
N LYS A 111 5.11 13.34 -4.10
CA LYS A 111 6.16 13.42 -5.14
C LYS A 111 5.67 12.95 -6.51
N ILE A 112 4.90 11.86 -6.57
CA ILE A 112 4.29 11.37 -7.81
C ILE A 112 3.33 12.40 -8.40
N ILE A 113 2.44 12.95 -7.56
CA ILE A 113 1.44 13.94 -7.98
C ILE A 113 2.12 15.22 -8.49
N GLU A 114 3.16 15.69 -7.80
CA GLU A 114 3.94 16.86 -8.23
C GLU A 114 4.55 16.65 -9.63
N ARG A 115 5.17 15.51 -9.85
CA ARG A 115 5.79 15.17 -11.14
C ARG A 115 4.77 15.08 -12.29
N TYR A 116 3.62 14.46 -12.06
CA TYR A 116 2.55 14.47 -13.06
C TYR A 116 2.03 15.87 -13.34
N ASN A 117 1.85 16.70 -12.33
CA ASN A 117 1.43 18.09 -12.51
C ASN A 117 2.41 18.91 -13.34
N ASP A 118 3.72 18.66 -13.22
CA ASP A 118 4.74 19.31 -14.06
C ASP A 118 4.63 18.87 -15.53
N LEU A 119 4.36 17.59 -15.79
CA LEU A 119 4.10 17.10 -17.15
C LEU A 119 2.81 17.72 -17.73
N ILE A 120 1.74 17.82 -16.92
CA ILE A 120 0.46 18.43 -17.33
C ILE A 120 0.67 19.91 -17.67
N LYS A 121 1.44 20.65 -16.87
CA LYS A 121 1.78 22.07 -17.15
C LYS A 121 2.56 22.23 -18.45
N SER A 122 3.34 21.24 -18.85
CA SER A 122 4.05 21.24 -20.15
C SER A 122 3.17 20.81 -21.33
N GLY A 123 1.87 20.55 -21.12
CA GLY A 123 0.90 20.19 -22.15
C GLY A 123 0.75 18.69 -22.40
N ASP A 124 1.30 17.84 -21.57
CA ASP A 124 1.20 16.38 -21.72
C ASP A 124 -0.19 15.89 -21.30
N ILE A 125 -1.03 15.57 -22.29
CA ILE A 125 -2.41 15.07 -22.07
C ILE A 125 -2.40 13.64 -21.52
N LYS A 126 -1.39 12.83 -21.86
CA LYS A 126 -1.22 11.48 -21.28
C LYS A 126 -1.05 11.57 -19.77
N ALA A 127 -0.30 12.56 -19.28
CA ALA A 127 -0.09 12.77 -17.85
C ALA A 127 -1.38 13.05 -17.08
N LEU A 128 -2.40 13.69 -17.69
CA LEU A 128 -3.75 13.84 -17.09
C LEU A 128 -4.41 12.49 -16.86
N ASN A 129 -4.37 11.60 -17.87
CA ASN A 129 -4.92 10.25 -17.75
C ASN A 129 -4.19 9.47 -16.65
N ASP A 130 -2.86 9.46 -16.69
CA ASP A 130 -2.03 8.66 -15.79
C ASP A 130 -2.15 9.13 -14.33
N LEU A 131 -2.27 10.44 -14.09
CA LEU A 131 -2.58 11.01 -12.78
C LEU A 131 -4.00 10.66 -12.34
N GLY A 132 -4.95 10.66 -13.28
CA GLY A 132 -6.33 10.24 -13.01
C GLY A 132 -6.40 8.79 -12.53
N GLU A 133 -5.72 7.88 -13.23
CA GLU A 133 -5.61 6.47 -12.83
C GLU A 133 -4.87 6.32 -11.50
N PHE A 134 -3.81 7.10 -11.27
CA PHE A 134 -3.09 7.10 -10.00
C PHE A 134 -3.98 7.50 -8.83
N TYR A 135 -4.79 8.58 -8.96
CA TYR A 135 -5.74 8.97 -7.92
C TYR A 135 -6.77 7.88 -7.61
N ILE A 136 -7.29 7.18 -8.63
CA ILE A 136 -8.20 6.06 -8.43
C ILE A 136 -7.51 4.92 -7.67
N TRP A 137 -6.26 4.64 -8.04
CA TRP A 137 -5.47 3.60 -7.37
C TRP A 137 -5.23 3.90 -5.88
N ILE A 138 -4.97 5.17 -5.51
CA ILE A 138 -4.85 5.60 -4.09
C ILE A 138 -6.20 5.91 -3.43
N LYS A 139 -7.32 5.44 -4.01
CA LYS A 139 -8.70 5.57 -3.49
C LYS A 139 -9.25 7.01 -3.46
N GLN A 140 -8.73 7.91 -4.27
CA GLN A 140 -9.25 9.27 -4.49
C GLN A 140 -10.07 9.33 -5.79
N ASP A 141 -11.12 8.51 -5.87
CA ASP A 141 -11.89 8.26 -7.10
C ASP A 141 -12.46 9.54 -7.75
N GLU A 142 -12.94 10.50 -6.96
CA GLU A 142 -13.50 11.77 -7.47
C GLU A 142 -12.46 12.59 -8.26
N LYS A 143 -11.27 12.76 -7.67
CA LYS A 143 -10.17 13.47 -8.33
C LYS A 143 -9.72 12.73 -9.59
N GLY A 144 -9.61 11.41 -9.48
CA GLY A 144 -9.22 10.58 -10.61
C GLY A 144 -10.20 10.64 -11.77
N ASN A 145 -11.50 10.51 -11.50
CA ASN A 145 -12.54 10.58 -12.54
C ASN A 145 -12.60 11.96 -13.20
N LYS A 146 -12.37 13.05 -12.44
CA LYS A 146 -12.32 14.41 -12.99
C LYS A 146 -11.18 14.56 -14.00
N LEU A 147 -9.98 14.06 -13.68
CA LEU A 147 -8.83 14.13 -14.59
C LEU A 147 -8.99 13.24 -15.83
N LEU A 148 -9.54 12.01 -15.65
CA LEU A 148 -9.88 11.16 -16.79
C LEU A 148 -10.86 11.82 -17.73
N LYS A 149 -11.89 12.49 -17.20
CA LYS A 149 -12.84 13.24 -18.01
C LYS A 149 -12.15 14.39 -18.75
N GLU A 150 -11.29 15.16 -18.09
CA GLU A 150 -10.54 16.23 -18.74
C GLU A 150 -9.62 15.71 -19.85
N ALA A 151 -8.93 14.58 -19.65
CA ALA A 151 -8.13 13.94 -20.68
C ALA A 151 -8.96 13.48 -21.87
N ALA A 152 -10.13 12.90 -21.61
CA ALA A 152 -11.08 12.45 -22.66
C ALA A 152 -11.65 13.64 -23.46
N ASP A 153 -12.02 14.72 -22.79
CA ASP A 153 -12.53 15.96 -23.41
C ASP A 153 -11.46 16.62 -24.29
N LYS A 154 -10.19 16.46 -23.97
CA LYS A 154 -9.04 16.86 -24.80
C LYS A 154 -8.70 15.85 -25.91
N GLY A 155 -9.51 14.81 -26.10
CA GLY A 155 -9.38 13.83 -27.19
C GLY A 155 -8.43 12.66 -26.89
N TYR A 156 -8.00 12.47 -25.63
CA TYR A 156 -7.14 11.34 -25.28
C TYR A 156 -7.93 10.03 -25.27
N LYS A 157 -7.76 9.24 -26.30
CA LYS A 157 -8.53 8.01 -26.59
C LYS A 157 -8.51 6.97 -25.44
N PRO A 158 -7.37 6.67 -24.77
CA PRO A 158 -7.38 5.73 -23.64
C PRO A 158 -8.27 6.18 -22.48
N ALA A 159 -8.38 7.49 -22.21
CA ALA A 159 -9.27 8.01 -21.18
C ALA A 159 -10.75 7.84 -21.59
N GLN A 160 -11.09 8.06 -22.87
CA GLN A 160 -12.45 7.82 -23.40
C GLN A 160 -12.84 6.36 -23.24
N GLU A 161 -11.98 5.42 -23.65
CA GLU A 161 -12.19 3.97 -23.52
C GLU A 161 -12.36 3.55 -22.06
N THR A 162 -11.57 4.13 -21.15
CA THR A 162 -11.68 3.87 -19.70
C THR A 162 -13.02 4.33 -19.13
N LEU A 163 -13.50 5.53 -19.53
CA LEU A 163 -14.79 6.06 -19.08
C LEU A 163 -15.97 5.27 -19.65
N GLU A 164 -15.91 4.86 -20.93
CA GLU A 164 -16.92 3.99 -21.54
C GLU A 164 -17.01 2.64 -20.82
N ARG A 165 -15.89 2.00 -20.54
CA ARG A 165 -15.85 0.73 -19.80
C ARG A 165 -16.49 0.89 -18.42
N LYS A 166 -16.11 1.94 -17.65
CA LYS A 166 -16.69 2.22 -16.35
C LYS A 166 -18.21 2.46 -16.41
N SER A 167 -18.68 3.15 -17.44
CA SER A 167 -20.12 3.37 -17.64
C SER A 167 -20.87 2.07 -17.88
N LYS A 168 -20.32 1.16 -18.70
CA LYS A 168 -20.91 -0.17 -18.97
C LYS A 168 -20.91 -1.03 -17.70
N ASP A 169 -19.79 -1.05 -16.96
CA ASP A 169 -19.67 -1.79 -15.71
C ASP A 169 -20.67 -1.31 -14.65
N ASN A 170 -20.87 0.01 -14.53
CA ASN A 170 -21.85 0.60 -13.63
C ASN A 170 -23.28 0.22 -14.03
N SER A 171 -23.62 0.31 -15.31
CA SER A 171 -24.95 -0.05 -15.81
C SER A 171 -25.27 -1.52 -15.57
N PHE A 172 -24.32 -2.42 -15.81
CA PHE A 172 -24.46 -3.84 -15.51
C PHE A 172 -24.61 -4.09 -14.01
N GLY A 173 -23.81 -3.39 -13.19
CA GLY A 173 -23.89 -3.46 -11.73
C GLY A 173 -25.27 -3.05 -11.20
N GLU A 174 -25.86 -1.95 -11.68
CA GLU A 174 -27.21 -1.52 -11.27
C GLU A 174 -28.30 -2.51 -11.71
N GLN A 175 -28.22 -3.08 -12.90
CA GLN A 175 -29.16 -4.12 -13.34
C GLN A 175 -29.10 -5.35 -12.45
N LYS A 176 -27.90 -5.80 -12.10
CA LYS A 176 -27.70 -6.96 -11.23
C LYS A 176 -28.17 -6.68 -9.79
N LEU A 177 -27.96 -5.47 -9.32
CA LEU A 177 -28.47 -5.03 -8.03
C LEU A 177 -30.01 -5.13 -7.97
N GLN A 178 -30.68 -4.64 -8.99
CA GLN A 178 -32.15 -4.71 -9.09
C GLN A 178 -32.66 -6.15 -9.10
N GLU A 179 -31.95 -7.04 -9.82
CA GLU A 179 -32.25 -8.47 -9.86
C GLU A 179 -32.18 -9.09 -8.45
N TYR A 180 -31.08 -8.86 -7.69
CA TYR A 180 -30.94 -9.37 -6.33
C TYR A 180 -31.98 -8.80 -5.36
N GLN A 181 -32.30 -7.50 -5.47
CA GLN A 181 -33.32 -6.86 -4.64
C GLN A 181 -34.70 -7.47 -4.88
N ASN A 182 -35.10 -7.67 -6.15
CA ASN A 182 -36.37 -8.27 -6.50
C ASN A 182 -36.43 -9.72 -5.99
N ASN A 183 -35.39 -10.49 -6.21
CA ASN A 183 -35.30 -11.89 -5.81
C ASN A 183 -35.40 -12.04 -4.28
N TYR A 184 -34.72 -11.18 -3.52
CA TYR A 184 -34.87 -11.18 -2.05
C TYR A 184 -36.26 -10.77 -1.62
N LYS A 185 -36.87 -9.78 -2.26
CA LYS A 185 -38.25 -9.34 -1.96
C LYS A 185 -39.29 -10.45 -2.19
N GLU A 186 -39.08 -11.27 -3.21
CA GLU A 186 -39.97 -12.37 -3.56
C GLU A 186 -39.81 -13.59 -2.65
N THR A 187 -38.55 -13.91 -2.32
CA THR A 187 -38.24 -15.20 -1.66
C THR A 187 -37.99 -15.09 -0.15
N GLY A 188 -37.52 -13.91 0.32
CA GLY A 188 -37.01 -13.73 1.68
C GLY A 188 -35.75 -14.55 1.98
N ASP A 189 -35.07 -15.11 0.97
CA ASP A 189 -33.92 -15.98 1.17
C ASP A 189 -32.72 -15.21 1.72
N ILE A 190 -32.31 -15.56 2.91
CA ILE A 190 -31.21 -14.91 3.64
C ILE A 190 -29.86 -15.03 2.93
N ARG A 191 -29.66 -16.06 2.08
CA ARG A 191 -28.46 -16.22 1.26
C ARG A 191 -28.39 -15.15 0.20
N ILE A 192 -29.55 -14.77 -0.37
CA ILE A 192 -29.66 -13.65 -1.32
C ILE A 192 -29.37 -12.34 -0.60
N LEU A 193 -29.84 -12.17 0.64
CA LEU A 193 -29.55 -10.99 1.45
C LEU A 193 -28.04 -10.84 1.71
N ARG A 194 -27.30 -11.95 2.00
CA ARG A 194 -25.83 -11.92 2.11
C ARG A 194 -25.15 -11.55 0.80
N THR A 195 -25.63 -12.12 -0.31
CA THR A 195 -25.12 -11.74 -1.64
C THR A 195 -25.35 -10.26 -1.90
N LEU A 196 -26.52 -9.76 -1.56
CA LEU A 196 -26.87 -8.34 -1.71
C LEU A 196 -25.96 -7.43 -0.87
N ALA A 197 -25.68 -7.79 0.40
CA ALA A 197 -24.78 -7.05 1.26
C ALA A 197 -23.37 -6.93 0.65
N SER A 198 -22.81 -8.06 0.21
CA SER A 198 -21.48 -8.07 -0.44
C SER A 198 -21.48 -7.34 -1.78
N PHE A 199 -22.59 -7.38 -2.51
CA PHE A 199 -22.74 -6.67 -3.77
C PHE A 199 -22.81 -5.16 -3.58
N TYR A 200 -23.50 -4.65 -2.54
CA TYR A 200 -23.45 -3.26 -2.14
C TYR A 200 -22.00 -2.80 -1.85
N VAL A 201 -21.19 -3.64 -1.16
CA VAL A 201 -19.76 -3.34 -0.94
C VAL A 201 -19.02 -3.20 -2.26
N SER A 202 -19.26 -4.10 -3.23
CA SER A 202 -18.60 -4.06 -4.54
C SER A 202 -18.94 -2.79 -5.33
N LEU A 203 -20.18 -2.31 -5.20
CA LEU A 203 -20.66 -1.06 -5.79
C LEU A 203 -20.34 0.21 -4.96
N LYS A 204 -19.56 0.06 -3.88
CA LYS A 204 -19.19 1.15 -2.95
C LYS A 204 -20.40 1.82 -2.26
N LYS A 205 -21.55 1.15 -2.22
CA LYS A 205 -22.78 1.60 -1.53
C LYS A 205 -22.69 1.16 -0.06
N TYR A 206 -21.72 1.71 0.69
CA TYR A 206 -21.34 1.22 2.02
C TYR A 206 -22.46 1.35 3.07
N ASP A 207 -23.24 2.43 3.03
CA ASP A 207 -24.38 2.63 3.96
C ASP A 207 -25.44 1.54 3.79
N LEU A 208 -25.71 1.15 2.54
CA LEU A 208 -26.65 0.05 2.26
C LEU A 208 -26.07 -1.30 2.65
N ALA A 209 -24.77 -1.51 2.42
CA ALA A 209 -24.07 -2.72 2.84
C ALA A 209 -24.12 -2.87 4.36
N GLU A 210 -23.78 -1.82 5.10
CA GLU A 210 -23.83 -1.79 6.57
C GLU A 210 -25.21 -2.15 7.08
N LYS A 211 -26.25 -1.45 6.61
CA LYS A 211 -27.63 -1.72 6.98
C LYS A 211 -28.04 -3.19 6.73
N THR A 212 -27.61 -3.74 5.59
CA THR A 212 -27.92 -5.12 5.21
C THR A 212 -27.17 -6.13 6.07
N TYR A 213 -25.88 -5.88 6.40
CA TYR A 213 -25.14 -6.74 7.33
C TYR A 213 -25.71 -6.68 8.74
N LEU A 214 -26.13 -5.52 9.24
CA LEU A 214 -26.79 -5.40 10.53
C LEU A 214 -28.10 -6.17 10.57
N GLN A 215 -28.90 -6.11 9.51
CA GLN A 215 -30.11 -6.93 9.37
C GLN A 215 -29.80 -8.43 9.41
N LEU A 216 -28.76 -8.89 8.71
CA LEU A 216 -28.32 -10.30 8.74
C LEU A 216 -27.90 -10.74 10.14
N ILE A 217 -27.15 -9.90 10.85
CA ILE A 217 -26.71 -10.15 12.23
C ILE A 217 -27.91 -10.27 13.17
N GLU A 218 -28.91 -9.43 12.99
CA GLU A 218 -30.15 -9.47 13.78
C GLU A 218 -30.95 -10.74 13.51
N LEU A 219 -31.05 -11.20 12.26
CA LEU A 219 -31.79 -12.37 11.84
C LEU A 219 -31.15 -13.69 12.28
N GLU A 220 -29.85 -13.86 12.12
CA GLU A 220 -29.19 -15.16 12.33
C GLU A 220 -28.08 -15.15 13.38
N ASN A 221 -27.58 -13.97 13.78
CA ASN A 221 -26.45 -13.86 14.71
C ASN A 221 -25.25 -14.74 14.30
N TYR A 222 -25.01 -14.79 12.98
CA TYR A 222 -24.05 -15.69 12.36
C TYR A 222 -22.65 -15.06 12.26
N GLN A 223 -21.64 -15.76 12.75
CA GLN A 223 -20.26 -15.27 12.88
C GLN A 223 -19.68 -14.65 11.59
N PRO A 224 -19.83 -15.24 10.38
CA PRO A 224 -19.30 -14.66 9.17
C PRO A 224 -19.91 -13.30 8.79
N ASP A 225 -21.13 -12.98 9.19
CA ASP A 225 -21.77 -11.70 8.90
C ASP A 225 -21.10 -10.57 9.71
N TYR A 226 -20.74 -10.84 10.98
CA TYR A 226 -19.91 -9.93 11.78
C TYR A 226 -18.54 -9.69 11.15
N ALA A 227 -17.90 -10.78 10.69
CA ALA A 227 -16.59 -10.68 10.04
C ALA A 227 -16.63 -9.90 8.73
N SER A 228 -17.66 -10.10 7.90
CA SER A 228 -17.87 -9.38 6.65
C SER A 228 -18.08 -7.89 6.88
N LEU A 229 -18.88 -7.53 7.89
CA LEU A 229 -19.09 -6.13 8.28
C LEU A 229 -17.79 -5.52 8.81
N ALA A 230 -17.03 -6.23 9.64
CA ALA A 230 -15.73 -5.79 10.11
C ALA A 230 -14.74 -5.55 8.95
N GLN A 231 -14.68 -6.47 7.99
CA GLN A 231 -13.83 -6.32 6.79
C GLN A 231 -14.24 -5.12 5.93
N MET A 232 -15.53 -4.85 5.80
CA MET A 232 -16.00 -3.64 5.10
C MET A 232 -15.48 -2.38 5.79
N TYR A 233 -15.59 -2.28 7.11
CA TYR A 233 -15.08 -1.14 7.86
C TYR A 233 -13.56 -1.01 7.78
N ASP A 234 -12.82 -2.13 7.85
CA ASP A 234 -11.36 -2.17 7.79
C ASP A 234 -10.82 -1.78 6.41
N TYR A 235 -11.23 -2.51 5.36
CA TYR A 235 -10.61 -2.39 4.03
C TYR A 235 -11.24 -1.34 3.13
N LYS A 236 -12.49 -0.96 3.37
CA LYS A 236 -13.23 -0.09 2.44
C LYS A 236 -13.44 1.31 2.99
N THR A 237 -13.85 1.43 4.26
CA THR A 237 -14.14 2.73 4.87
C THR A 237 -13.07 3.22 5.83
N GLN A 238 -12.12 2.35 6.20
CA GLN A 238 -11.07 2.62 7.19
C GLN A 238 -11.62 3.13 8.54
N ASN A 239 -12.85 2.72 8.87
CA ASN A 239 -13.44 2.97 10.18
C ASN A 239 -12.94 1.92 11.17
N TYR A 240 -11.72 2.12 11.68
CA TYR A 240 -11.03 1.15 12.52
C TYR A 240 -11.75 0.88 13.84
N GLU A 241 -12.46 1.82 14.40
CA GLU A 241 -13.23 1.63 15.63
C GLU A 241 -14.33 0.57 15.42
N ASN A 242 -15.16 0.75 14.40
CA ASN A 242 -16.20 -0.21 14.07
C ASN A 242 -15.61 -1.55 13.60
N ALA A 243 -14.54 -1.54 12.81
CA ALA A 243 -13.87 -2.77 12.39
C ALA A 243 -13.40 -3.59 13.59
N ILE A 244 -12.71 -2.98 14.56
CA ILE A 244 -12.26 -3.64 15.79
C ILE A 244 -13.45 -4.21 16.57
N LYS A 245 -14.53 -3.43 16.73
CA LYS A 245 -15.75 -3.85 17.41
C LYS A 245 -16.31 -5.13 16.78
N TYR A 246 -16.52 -5.13 15.47
CA TYR A 246 -17.16 -6.27 14.79
C TYR A 246 -16.23 -7.47 14.63
N TYR A 247 -14.92 -7.30 14.51
CA TYR A 247 -13.97 -8.43 14.60
C TYR A 247 -14.00 -9.09 16.00
N LYS A 248 -14.06 -8.30 17.08
CA LYS A 248 -14.20 -8.86 18.45
C LYS A 248 -15.49 -9.66 18.59
N LEU A 249 -16.61 -9.12 18.11
CA LEU A 249 -17.89 -9.84 18.10
C LEU A 249 -17.82 -11.12 17.26
N ALA A 250 -17.17 -11.09 16.08
CA ALA A 250 -16.95 -12.29 15.28
C ALA A 250 -16.14 -13.36 16.05
N ILE A 251 -15.10 -12.96 16.78
CA ILE A 251 -14.29 -13.86 17.60
C ILE A 251 -15.13 -14.51 18.71
N GLU A 252 -15.99 -13.74 19.39
CA GLU A 252 -16.89 -14.24 20.44
C GLU A 252 -17.88 -15.29 19.93
N LYS A 253 -18.27 -15.24 18.64
CA LYS A 253 -19.19 -16.19 18.01
C LYS A 253 -18.52 -17.46 17.48
N ILE A 254 -17.20 -17.57 17.58
CA ILE A 254 -16.48 -18.76 17.13
C ILE A 254 -16.77 -19.96 18.05
N SER A 255 -17.44 -20.97 17.50
CA SER A 255 -17.88 -22.15 18.27
C SER A 255 -17.10 -23.42 17.95
N ASN A 256 -16.38 -23.49 16.83
CA ASN A 256 -15.73 -24.74 16.38
C ASN A 256 -14.21 -24.59 16.15
N LYS A 257 -13.51 -25.75 16.04
CA LYS A 257 -12.03 -25.77 15.90
C LYS A 257 -11.54 -25.22 14.58
N THR A 258 -12.30 -25.35 13.49
CA THR A 258 -11.90 -24.87 12.15
C THR A 258 -11.92 -23.34 12.07
N GLN A 259 -12.86 -22.70 12.74
CA GLN A 259 -12.96 -21.24 12.82
C GLN A 259 -11.90 -20.59 13.74
N LYS A 260 -11.11 -21.39 14.47
CA LYS A 260 -10.01 -20.83 15.29
C LYS A 260 -8.90 -20.18 14.47
N PHE A 261 -8.75 -20.56 13.20
CA PHE A 261 -7.82 -19.87 12.30
C PHE A 261 -8.32 -18.47 11.98
N ASP A 262 -9.64 -18.31 11.76
CA ASP A 262 -10.26 -17.02 11.54
C ASP A 262 -10.01 -16.08 12.73
N ALA A 263 -10.14 -16.62 13.97
CA ALA A 263 -9.88 -15.83 15.19
C ALA A 263 -8.45 -15.27 15.24
N ARG A 264 -7.46 -16.07 14.82
CA ARG A 264 -6.07 -15.60 14.72
C ARG A 264 -5.98 -14.41 13.78
N ASP A 265 -6.53 -14.56 12.59
CA ASP A 265 -6.44 -13.53 11.54
C ASP A 265 -7.20 -12.26 11.96
N TYR A 266 -8.33 -12.38 12.66
CA TYR A 266 -9.04 -11.23 13.21
C TYR A 266 -8.21 -10.51 14.29
N TRP A 267 -7.53 -11.24 15.18
CA TRP A 267 -6.63 -10.63 16.16
C TRP A 267 -5.44 -9.95 15.52
N VAL A 268 -4.88 -10.50 14.43
CA VAL A 268 -3.84 -9.82 13.64
C VAL A 268 -4.39 -8.50 13.09
N ARG A 269 -5.59 -8.51 12.47
CA ARG A 269 -6.20 -7.30 11.92
C ARG A 269 -6.48 -6.24 12.99
N ILE A 270 -6.98 -6.67 14.16
CA ILE A 270 -7.16 -5.78 15.32
C ILE A 270 -5.81 -5.15 15.75
N GLY A 271 -4.75 -5.95 15.80
CA GLY A 271 -3.40 -5.48 16.09
C GLY A 271 -2.90 -4.44 15.08
N ASP A 272 -3.08 -4.71 13.79
CA ASP A 272 -2.73 -3.79 12.71
C ASP A 272 -3.45 -2.44 12.85
N MET A 273 -4.76 -2.46 13.12
CA MET A 273 -5.55 -1.23 13.27
C MET A 273 -5.13 -0.40 14.49
N TYR A 274 -4.85 -1.05 15.63
CA TYR A 274 -4.30 -0.35 16.80
C TYR A 274 -2.90 0.18 16.54
N PHE A 275 -2.07 -0.57 15.80
CA PHE A 275 -0.74 -0.12 15.42
C PHE A 275 -0.79 1.12 14.53
N LEU A 276 -1.70 1.14 13.52
CA LEU A 276 -1.93 2.29 12.64
C LEU A 276 -2.40 3.55 13.39
N GLN A 277 -3.08 3.35 14.53
CA GLN A 277 -3.51 4.42 15.42
C GLN A 277 -2.43 4.82 16.46
N ASN A 278 -1.22 4.27 16.36
CA ASN A 278 -0.14 4.42 17.36
C ASN A 278 -0.53 3.95 18.78
N ASN A 279 -1.59 3.13 18.91
CA ASN A 279 -1.98 2.52 20.17
C ASN A 279 -1.21 1.21 20.39
N PHE A 280 0.08 1.34 20.66
CA PHE A 280 1.00 0.21 20.75
C PHE A 280 0.68 -0.76 21.91
N VAL A 281 0.03 -0.28 22.98
CA VAL A 281 -0.39 -1.13 24.10
C VAL A 281 -1.47 -2.13 23.66
N GLU A 282 -2.51 -1.67 22.99
CA GLU A 282 -3.57 -2.55 22.52
C GLU A 282 -3.12 -3.37 21.31
N ALA A 283 -2.23 -2.83 20.44
CA ALA A 283 -1.63 -3.57 19.36
C ALA A 283 -0.83 -4.79 19.88
N GLU A 284 0.02 -4.57 20.89
CA GLU A 284 0.78 -5.65 21.55
C GLU A 284 -0.13 -6.75 22.08
N LYS A 285 -1.21 -6.38 22.79
CA LYS A 285 -2.20 -7.34 23.30
C LYS A 285 -2.83 -8.15 22.18
N ALA A 286 -3.25 -7.50 21.11
CA ALA A 286 -3.90 -8.15 19.98
C ALA A 286 -2.97 -9.13 19.26
N TYR A 287 -1.70 -8.76 18.99
CA TYR A 287 -0.72 -9.67 18.39
C TYR A 287 -0.38 -10.86 19.32
N LYS A 288 -0.31 -10.64 20.63
CA LYS A 288 -0.14 -11.75 21.59
C LYS A 288 -1.34 -12.68 21.61
N ASN A 289 -2.56 -12.16 21.53
CA ASN A 289 -3.78 -12.97 21.41
C ASN A 289 -3.78 -13.79 20.13
N SER A 290 -3.39 -13.23 18.98
CA SER A 290 -3.28 -14.00 17.74
C SER A 290 -2.28 -15.16 17.86
N MET A 291 -1.13 -14.92 18.52
CA MET A 291 -0.09 -15.91 18.73
C MET A 291 -0.50 -17.07 19.66
N ALA A 292 -1.56 -16.91 20.46
CA ALA A 292 -2.11 -17.99 21.29
C ALA A 292 -2.78 -19.10 20.46
N PHE A 293 -3.19 -18.80 19.21
CA PHE A 293 -3.77 -19.79 18.30
C PHE A 293 -2.67 -20.58 17.59
N LYS A 294 -2.84 -21.92 17.53
CA LYS A 294 -1.94 -22.79 16.77
C LYS A 294 -2.18 -22.60 15.28
N HIS A 295 -1.12 -22.41 14.50
CA HIS A 295 -1.16 -22.43 13.04
C HIS A 295 -0.49 -23.70 12.52
N PRO A 296 -0.97 -24.32 11.43
CA PRO A 296 -0.36 -25.56 10.87
C PRO A 296 1.09 -25.41 10.45
N THR A 297 1.45 -24.25 9.93
CA THR A 297 2.82 -23.82 9.72
C THR A 297 3.12 -22.79 10.81
N ASP A 298 4.19 -22.87 11.56
CA ASP A 298 4.50 -21.94 12.68
C ASP A 298 4.66 -20.46 12.21
N GLY A 299 3.70 -20.01 11.41
CA GLY A 299 3.65 -18.72 10.70
C GLY A 299 3.47 -17.49 11.58
N LYS A 300 4.01 -17.50 12.82
CA LYS A 300 3.95 -16.35 13.75
C LYS A 300 5.00 -15.29 13.47
N THR A 301 5.67 -15.36 12.32
CA THR A 301 6.75 -14.44 11.95
C THR A 301 6.21 -13.01 11.80
N TYR A 302 4.99 -12.84 11.28
CA TYR A 302 4.38 -11.53 11.13
C TYR A 302 4.17 -10.86 12.49
N GLU A 303 3.49 -11.51 13.41
CA GLU A 303 3.17 -10.98 14.74
C GLU A 303 4.44 -10.69 15.54
N ARG A 304 5.46 -11.57 15.44
CA ARG A 304 6.77 -11.33 16.06
C ARG A 304 7.45 -10.09 15.50
N ASN A 305 7.42 -9.88 14.19
CA ASN A 305 8.00 -8.71 13.56
C ASN A 305 7.28 -7.42 13.99
N MET A 306 5.94 -7.45 14.06
CA MET A 306 5.17 -6.31 14.55
C MET A 306 5.47 -5.99 16.02
N LEU A 307 5.60 -7.02 16.86
CA LEU A 307 6.02 -6.85 18.27
C LEU A 307 7.46 -6.31 18.38
N ILE A 308 8.38 -6.75 17.52
CA ILE A 308 9.75 -6.21 17.47
C ILE A 308 9.73 -4.71 17.17
N GLU A 309 8.92 -4.28 16.18
CA GLU A 309 8.81 -2.85 15.86
C GLU A 309 8.19 -2.05 17.01
N ILE A 310 7.16 -2.57 17.69
CA ILE A 310 6.59 -1.95 18.88
C ILE A 310 7.65 -1.81 19.99
N TYR A 311 8.39 -2.88 20.29
CA TYR A 311 9.42 -2.85 21.34
C TYR A 311 10.57 -1.92 21.00
N LYS A 312 10.97 -1.89 19.72
CA LYS A 312 11.99 -0.98 19.22
C LYS A 312 11.58 0.48 19.39
N SER A 313 10.33 0.84 19.01
CA SER A 313 9.80 2.20 19.16
C SER A 313 9.71 2.65 20.62
N GLN A 314 9.54 1.70 21.55
CA GLN A 314 9.44 1.94 22.99
C GLN A 314 10.78 1.78 23.74
N GLY A 315 11.90 1.47 23.07
CA GLY A 315 13.20 1.22 23.69
C GLY A 315 13.29 -0.07 24.52
N ARG A 316 12.35 -1.01 24.34
CA ARG A 316 12.25 -2.29 25.06
C ARG A 316 13.19 -3.34 24.45
N THR A 317 14.50 -3.11 24.61
CA THR A 317 15.56 -3.83 23.88
C THR A 317 15.62 -5.32 24.24
N GLU A 318 15.36 -5.70 25.47
CA GLU A 318 15.46 -7.11 25.90
C GLU A 318 14.33 -7.97 25.31
N GLU A 319 13.10 -7.46 25.32
CA GLU A 319 11.97 -8.16 24.69
C GLU A 319 12.17 -8.27 23.16
N MET A 320 12.67 -7.21 22.52
CA MET A 320 13.02 -7.21 21.11
C MET A 320 14.02 -8.31 20.77
N LYS A 321 15.18 -8.37 21.47
CA LYS A 321 16.21 -9.40 21.25
C LYS A 321 15.69 -10.81 21.45
N LYS A 322 14.80 -11.03 22.42
CA LYS A 322 14.18 -12.34 22.66
C LYS A 322 13.36 -12.81 21.46
N LEU A 323 12.58 -11.94 20.83
CA LEU A 323 11.79 -12.27 19.65
C LEU A 323 12.67 -12.46 18.41
N GLU A 324 13.70 -11.65 18.22
CA GLU A 324 14.67 -11.81 17.14
C GLU A 324 15.38 -13.16 17.20
N LYS A 325 15.75 -13.62 18.40
CA LYS A 325 16.34 -14.95 18.60
C LYS A 325 15.37 -16.07 18.20
N GLN A 326 14.09 -15.94 18.51
CA GLN A 326 13.05 -16.89 18.09
C GLN A 326 12.87 -16.92 16.59
N ASN A 327 12.95 -15.80 15.88
CA ASN A 327 12.89 -15.75 14.43
C ASN A 327 14.10 -16.45 13.77
N LYS A 328 15.31 -16.24 14.28
CA LYS A 328 16.54 -16.88 13.74
C LYS A 328 16.55 -18.40 13.91
N SER A 329 16.04 -18.94 15.01
CA SER A 329 16.01 -20.39 15.25
C SER A 329 15.11 -21.14 14.26
N TRP A 330 14.14 -20.47 13.66
CA TRP A 330 13.23 -21.07 12.69
C TRP A 330 13.82 -21.20 11.28
N TRP A 331 14.78 -20.35 10.90
CA TRP A 331 15.49 -20.44 9.60
C TRP A 331 16.59 -21.49 9.57
N ASN A 332 16.96 -22.04 10.74
CA ASN A 332 18.05 -23.01 10.89
C ASN A 332 17.57 -24.45 11.15
N ASN A 333 16.26 -24.70 11.15
CA ASN A 333 15.60 -26.00 11.22
C ASN A 333 14.78 -26.27 9.95
#